data_f16bfea12c7544ce73c04fc863aad705
#
_entry.id   f16bfea12c7544ce73c04fc863aad705
#
_cell.length_a   1.000
_cell.length_b   1.000
_cell.length_c   1.000
_cell.angle_alpha   90.00
_cell.angle_beta   90.00
_cell.angle_gamma   90.00
#
_symmetry.space_group_name_H-M   'P 1'
#
loop_
_entity.id
_entity.type
_entity.pdbx_description
1 polymer ?
#
loop_
_entity_poly.entity_id
_entity_poly.type
_entity_poly.pdbx_seq_one_letter_code
_entity_poly.pdbx_strand_id
1 'polypeptide(L)'
;MLFFTVGITFAQTFVSGIVRDSNGEIVPGANIIEKGSNNGTFTDFDGAYSLDVNDGAVLVFSYVGYGTSEIDFSAQSNLDVILADSQQLKEVVLTGSRTAPRSNVDSALPIDVVSSKDLAMTGQATFDKALQYRIPSFNTVQTPVNDVTSLLDPYEIRNMGPSRTLILINGKRKNLSALLYTQTSPGRGETGADISAIPTDAIKRVEILRDGASAQYGSDAIAGVMNIILKDTPNSGSANVRTGITSEGDDEMFGVVVNNGTSIGDDNGFVNYTIDLSKVNLANRPGSEDAAGEAGDFGANLSDVQSFLARRPDAGNINGSPETAAAKFAVNFGYNLSDNRELYGDAAYVYKSVNSFANYRTPYWRTESFFPYLADFFPNGPLGSYDGYVQTFEGLLSDYNATIGFISTINEWNIDASFTTGGNLQTYKVNQSHNRNVVYSPSTWIDANGNGSVDDVEITEDAEKYRSNSQQSFDPGGTKFSHNLGNIDISKILSDKVSIGIGAEFRTETFEVIAGELASYEGGGADSFAGASPQNSGKFNR
;
A
#
# COMPACT_ATOMS: atom_id res chain seq x y z
N MET A 1 58.20 4.33 -41.97
CA MET A 1 57.78 3.43 -40.90
C MET A 1 56.38 2.93 -41.29
N LEU A 2 56.34 1.71 -41.87
CA LEU A 2 55.12 1.11 -42.42
C LEU A 2 54.43 0.36 -41.29
N PHE A 3 53.24 0.82 -40.83
CA PHE A 3 52.40 0.06 -39.88
C PHE A 3 51.63 -1.02 -40.64
N PHE A 4 52.00 -2.27 -40.45
CA PHE A 4 51.17 -3.42 -40.80
C PHE A 4 50.07 -3.59 -39.75
N THR A 5 48.84 -3.21 -40.07
CA THR A 5 47.66 -3.63 -39.31
C THR A 5 47.34 -5.05 -39.72
N VAL A 6 47.59 -6.01 -38.82
CA VAL A 6 47.11 -7.37 -38.98
C VAL A 6 45.62 -7.35 -38.58
N GLY A 7 44.76 -7.37 -39.58
CA GLY A 7 43.35 -7.60 -39.40
C GLY A 7 43.15 -9.08 -39.01
N ILE A 8 42.68 -9.36 -37.80
CA ILE A 8 42.20 -10.68 -37.41
C ILE A 8 40.83 -10.87 -38.07
N THR A 9 40.79 -11.60 -39.19
CA THR A 9 39.53 -12.07 -39.77
C THR A 9 39.08 -13.31 -39.05
N PHE A 10 38.01 -13.22 -38.31
CA PHE A 10 37.32 -14.41 -37.80
C PHE A 10 36.62 -15.09 -39.01
N ALA A 11 36.86 -16.37 -39.20
CA ALA A 11 36.14 -17.15 -40.19
C ALA A 11 34.72 -17.37 -39.68
N GLN A 12 33.74 -16.90 -40.41
CA GLN A 12 32.33 -17.22 -40.14
C GLN A 12 32.02 -18.57 -40.80
N THR A 13 31.32 -19.42 -40.06
CA THR A 13 30.86 -20.72 -40.53
C THR A 13 29.35 -20.69 -40.72
N PHE A 14 28.88 -21.13 -41.88
CA PHE A 14 27.46 -21.24 -42.18
C PHE A 14 26.87 -22.43 -41.41
N VAL A 15 25.83 -22.18 -40.63
CA VAL A 15 25.03 -23.17 -39.90
C VAL A 15 23.60 -23.12 -40.38
N SER A 16 22.98 -24.29 -40.55
CA SER A 16 21.55 -24.42 -40.82
C SER A 16 20.99 -25.57 -39.98
N GLY A 17 19.68 -25.60 -39.78
CA GLY A 17 19.03 -26.66 -39.03
C GLY A 17 17.52 -26.44 -38.93
N ILE A 18 16.85 -27.31 -38.22
CA ILE A 18 15.41 -27.24 -37.96
C ILE A 18 15.19 -27.16 -36.46
N VAL A 19 14.33 -26.21 -36.04
CA VAL A 19 13.89 -26.09 -34.65
C VAL A 19 12.56 -26.83 -34.49
N ARG A 20 12.52 -27.78 -33.54
CA ARG A 20 11.35 -28.55 -33.16
C ARG A 20 11.03 -28.40 -31.70
N ASP A 21 9.81 -28.73 -31.33
CA ASP A 21 9.43 -28.87 -29.93
C ASP A 21 9.71 -30.29 -29.37
N SER A 22 9.40 -30.50 -28.09
CA SER A 22 9.55 -31.80 -27.40
C SER A 22 8.68 -32.93 -27.98
N ASN A 23 7.63 -32.58 -28.73
CA ASN A 23 6.74 -33.55 -29.41
C ASN A 23 7.20 -33.86 -30.85
N GLY A 24 8.26 -33.15 -31.31
CA GLY A 24 8.79 -33.28 -32.67
C GLY A 24 8.09 -32.39 -33.70
N GLU A 25 7.18 -31.50 -33.27
CA GLU A 25 6.54 -30.54 -34.18
C GLU A 25 7.50 -29.39 -34.49
N ILE A 26 7.40 -28.87 -35.73
CA ILE A 26 8.22 -27.72 -36.16
C ILE A 26 7.82 -26.44 -35.41
N VAL A 27 8.78 -25.55 -35.13
CA VAL A 27 8.56 -24.27 -34.45
C VAL A 27 8.87 -23.10 -35.40
N PRO A 28 7.88 -22.58 -36.14
CA PRO A 28 8.04 -21.44 -37.04
C PRO A 28 8.21 -20.14 -36.23
N GLY A 29 9.09 -19.24 -36.71
CA GLY A 29 9.30 -17.93 -36.08
C GLY A 29 10.15 -17.95 -34.79
N ALA A 30 10.80 -19.10 -34.49
CA ALA A 30 11.78 -19.14 -33.40
C ALA A 30 12.94 -18.19 -33.68
N ASN A 31 13.37 -17.45 -32.69
CA ASN A 31 14.46 -16.49 -32.78
C ASN A 31 15.79 -17.16 -32.43
N ILE A 32 16.79 -16.99 -33.29
CA ILE A 32 18.14 -17.52 -33.14
C ILE A 32 19.11 -16.34 -33.14
N ILE A 33 19.86 -16.13 -32.05
CA ILE A 33 20.79 -15.01 -31.88
C ILE A 33 22.15 -15.55 -31.45
N GLU A 34 23.23 -15.02 -32.02
CA GLU A 34 24.58 -15.18 -31.53
C GLU A 34 24.77 -14.31 -30.26
N LYS A 35 25.01 -14.96 -29.12
CA LYS A 35 25.05 -14.32 -27.78
C LYS A 35 26.08 -13.19 -27.75
N GLY A 36 25.62 -12.00 -27.33
CA GLY A 36 26.48 -10.82 -27.23
C GLY A 36 26.70 -10.06 -28.56
N SER A 37 25.99 -10.44 -29.63
CA SER A 37 26.03 -9.75 -30.91
C SER A 37 24.61 -9.37 -31.38
N ASN A 38 24.51 -8.62 -32.49
CA ASN A 38 23.25 -8.35 -33.19
C ASN A 38 23.05 -9.31 -34.37
N ASN A 39 23.87 -10.36 -34.47
CA ASN A 39 23.77 -11.37 -35.52
C ASN A 39 22.71 -12.39 -35.15
N GLY A 40 21.67 -12.55 -35.98
CA GLY A 40 20.58 -13.46 -35.71
C GLY A 40 19.63 -13.66 -36.87
N THR A 41 18.76 -14.64 -36.75
CA THR A 41 17.75 -15.02 -37.75
C THR A 41 16.50 -15.58 -37.05
N PHE A 42 15.46 -15.89 -37.85
CA PHE A 42 14.24 -16.57 -37.39
C PHE A 42 14.02 -17.84 -38.22
N THR A 43 13.37 -18.82 -37.62
CA THR A 43 12.91 -19.99 -38.38
C THR A 43 11.79 -19.61 -39.34
N ASP A 44 11.79 -20.23 -40.52
CA ASP A 44 10.72 -20.14 -41.51
C ASP A 44 9.50 -21.01 -41.16
N PHE A 45 8.52 -21.11 -42.08
CA PHE A 45 7.28 -21.90 -41.85
C PHE A 45 7.52 -23.40 -41.71
N ASP A 46 8.67 -23.91 -42.18
CA ASP A 46 9.07 -25.31 -42.02
C ASP A 46 9.99 -25.53 -40.82
N GLY A 47 10.14 -24.50 -39.96
CA GLY A 47 10.98 -24.52 -38.78
C GLY A 47 12.47 -24.48 -39.11
N ALA A 48 12.85 -24.23 -40.36
CA ALA A 48 14.24 -24.21 -40.81
C ALA A 48 14.88 -22.81 -40.60
N TYR A 49 16.16 -22.79 -40.28
CA TYR A 49 16.94 -21.56 -40.15
C TYR A 49 18.31 -21.71 -40.80
N SER A 50 18.93 -20.57 -41.09
CA SER A 50 20.32 -20.49 -41.53
C SER A 50 20.94 -19.19 -41.02
N LEU A 51 22.22 -19.24 -40.60
CA LEU A 51 22.95 -18.13 -40.07
C LEU A 51 24.46 -18.30 -40.25
N ASP A 52 25.16 -17.22 -40.57
CA ASP A 52 26.62 -17.20 -40.54
C ASP A 52 27.09 -16.85 -39.13
N VAL A 53 27.87 -17.71 -38.46
CA VAL A 53 28.23 -17.64 -37.04
C VAL A 53 29.74 -17.70 -36.87
N ASN A 54 30.26 -16.99 -35.91
CA ASN A 54 31.67 -17.08 -35.52
C ASN A 54 31.94 -18.42 -34.82
N ASP A 55 33.06 -19.04 -35.13
CA ASP A 55 33.45 -20.29 -34.49
C ASP A 55 33.68 -20.09 -32.99
N GLY A 56 33.11 -20.98 -32.17
CA GLY A 56 33.12 -20.85 -30.70
C GLY A 56 32.09 -19.90 -30.09
N ALA A 57 31.16 -19.36 -30.90
CA ALA A 57 30.06 -18.57 -30.41
C ALA A 57 28.99 -19.41 -29.70
N VAL A 58 28.19 -18.78 -28.84
CA VAL A 58 27.01 -19.39 -28.22
C VAL A 58 25.78 -18.95 -29.00
N LEU A 59 25.00 -19.90 -29.50
CA LEU A 59 23.73 -19.63 -30.14
C LEU A 59 22.58 -19.75 -29.13
N VAL A 60 21.74 -18.73 -29.09
CA VAL A 60 20.56 -18.64 -28.21
C VAL A 60 19.31 -18.83 -29.04
N PHE A 61 18.58 -19.89 -28.78
CA PHE A 61 17.31 -20.22 -29.42
C PHE A 61 16.17 -19.90 -28.47
N SER A 62 15.18 -19.12 -28.91
CA SER A 62 14.04 -18.71 -28.10
C SER A 62 12.76 -18.57 -28.91
N TYR A 63 11.63 -18.97 -28.31
CA TYR A 63 10.29 -18.77 -28.87
C TYR A 63 9.26 -18.65 -27.76
N VAL A 64 8.18 -17.92 -28.01
CA VAL A 64 7.10 -17.73 -27.01
C VAL A 64 6.46 -19.08 -26.70
N GLY A 65 6.43 -19.46 -25.42
CA GLY A 65 5.91 -20.76 -24.97
C GLY A 65 6.98 -21.85 -24.81
N TYR A 66 8.24 -21.60 -25.16
CA TYR A 66 9.34 -22.55 -25.04
C TYR A 66 10.47 -22.02 -24.17
N GLY A 67 11.20 -22.91 -23.52
CA GLY A 67 12.42 -22.57 -22.77
C GLY A 67 13.53 -22.12 -23.71
N THR A 68 14.27 -21.09 -23.30
CA THR A 68 15.46 -20.63 -24.05
C THR A 68 16.53 -21.72 -23.99
N SER A 69 17.09 -22.09 -25.15
CA SER A 69 18.21 -23.05 -25.26
C SER A 69 19.48 -22.31 -25.69
N GLU A 70 20.56 -22.47 -24.94
CA GLU A 70 21.89 -21.97 -25.30
C GLU A 70 22.76 -23.15 -25.75
N ILE A 71 23.37 -23.04 -26.93
CA ILE A 71 24.19 -24.11 -27.51
C ILE A 71 25.53 -23.53 -27.94
N ASP A 72 26.61 -24.12 -27.46
CA ASP A 72 27.98 -23.80 -27.89
C ASP A 72 28.18 -24.28 -29.33
N PHE A 73 28.46 -23.33 -30.25
CA PHE A 73 28.68 -23.64 -31.65
C PHE A 73 30.12 -24.05 -31.91
N SER A 74 30.32 -25.26 -32.44
CA SER A 74 31.62 -25.84 -32.74
C SER A 74 31.78 -26.19 -34.22
N ALA A 75 31.57 -25.18 -35.10
CA ALA A 75 31.78 -25.26 -36.56
C ALA A 75 31.06 -26.41 -37.29
N GLN A 76 29.89 -26.83 -36.80
CA GLN A 76 29.04 -27.83 -37.46
C GLN A 76 28.11 -27.16 -38.47
N SER A 77 28.00 -27.72 -39.67
CA SER A 77 27.17 -27.15 -40.74
C SER A 77 25.64 -27.42 -40.58
N ASN A 78 25.27 -28.40 -39.75
CA ASN A 78 23.88 -28.70 -39.42
C ASN A 78 23.69 -28.81 -37.92
N LEU A 79 22.71 -28.07 -37.39
CA LEU A 79 22.39 -28.02 -35.96
C LEU A 79 20.86 -28.01 -35.80
N ASP A 80 20.25 -29.21 -35.65
CA ASP A 80 18.86 -29.31 -35.28
C ASP A 80 18.68 -29.12 -33.79
N VAL A 81 17.68 -28.33 -33.39
CA VAL A 81 17.46 -27.93 -31.99
C VAL A 81 16.05 -28.31 -31.54
N ILE A 82 15.96 -28.93 -30.37
CA ILE A 82 14.70 -29.20 -29.71
C ILE A 82 14.52 -28.15 -28.62
N LEU A 83 13.51 -27.30 -28.78
CA LEU A 83 13.08 -26.40 -27.68
C LEU A 83 12.18 -27.21 -26.75
N ALA A 84 12.61 -27.35 -25.53
CA ALA A 84 11.73 -27.86 -24.48
C ALA A 84 10.56 -26.90 -24.33
N ASP A 85 9.35 -27.44 -24.18
CA ASP A 85 8.23 -26.63 -23.75
C ASP A 85 8.73 -25.78 -22.57
N SER A 86 8.44 -24.48 -22.59
CA SER A 86 8.65 -23.74 -21.36
C SER A 86 7.85 -24.53 -20.33
N GLN A 87 8.54 -25.29 -19.50
CA GLN A 87 7.92 -25.60 -18.24
C GLN A 87 7.57 -24.21 -17.72
N GLN A 88 6.29 -23.82 -17.81
CA GLN A 88 5.78 -22.85 -16.87
C GLN A 88 6.35 -23.35 -15.57
N LEU A 89 7.39 -22.68 -15.10
CA LEU A 89 7.93 -22.96 -13.77
C LEU A 89 6.70 -22.90 -12.91
N LYS A 90 6.21 -24.09 -12.49
CA LYS A 90 4.97 -24.19 -11.72
C LYS A 90 5.19 -23.21 -10.60
N GLU A 91 4.52 -22.06 -10.66
CA GLU A 91 4.77 -20.96 -9.76
C GLU A 91 4.55 -21.48 -8.35
N VAL A 92 5.66 -21.55 -7.60
CA VAL A 92 5.67 -22.11 -6.26
C VAL A 92 5.09 -21.06 -5.34
N VAL A 93 3.96 -21.37 -4.71
CA VAL A 93 3.29 -20.48 -3.76
C VAL A 93 3.62 -20.89 -2.33
N LEU A 94 3.81 -19.90 -1.47
CA LEU A 94 4.09 -20.07 -0.04
C LEU A 94 2.79 -20.11 0.79
N THR A 95 1.72 -19.55 0.25
CA THR A 95 0.43 -19.40 0.93
C THR A 95 -0.40 -20.68 0.86
N GLY A 96 -1.16 -20.97 1.91
CA GLY A 96 -2.09 -22.11 1.94
C GLY A 96 -1.52 -23.43 2.41
N SER A 97 -0.24 -23.50 2.79
CA SER A 97 0.38 -24.71 3.35
C SER A 97 1.40 -24.37 4.45
N ARG A 98 1.44 -25.17 5.52
CA ARG A 98 2.50 -25.12 6.54
C ARG A 98 3.68 -26.05 6.21
N THR A 99 3.60 -26.74 5.09
CA THR A 99 4.67 -27.64 4.59
C THR A 99 5.40 -26.97 3.44
N ALA A 100 6.38 -27.68 2.86
CA ALA A 100 7.16 -27.17 1.74
C ALA A 100 6.29 -26.49 0.65
N PRO A 101 6.78 -25.42 0.04
CA PRO A 101 6.06 -24.68 -0.99
C PRO A 101 5.54 -25.62 -2.09
N ARG A 102 4.32 -25.38 -2.55
CA ARG A 102 3.66 -26.19 -3.59
C ARG A 102 3.46 -25.37 -4.86
N SER A 103 3.34 -26.07 -5.97
CA SER A 103 2.89 -25.46 -7.20
C SER A 103 1.46 -24.89 -7.03
N ASN A 104 1.19 -23.72 -7.61
CA ASN A 104 -0.14 -23.12 -7.66
C ASN A 104 -1.21 -24.09 -8.22
N VAL A 105 -0.83 -24.90 -9.21
CA VAL A 105 -1.71 -25.89 -9.84
C VAL A 105 -2.04 -27.07 -8.91
N ASP A 106 -1.15 -27.37 -7.97
CA ASP A 106 -1.30 -28.49 -7.03
C ASP A 106 -1.94 -28.03 -5.69
N SER A 107 -2.28 -26.73 -5.57
CA SER A 107 -2.97 -26.21 -4.38
C SER A 107 -4.44 -26.62 -4.39
N ALA A 108 -4.92 -27.12 -3.24
CA ALA A 108 -6.34 -27.44 -3.06
C ALA A 108 -7.25 -26.20 -2.98
N LEU A 109 -6.67 -25.02 -2.79
CA LEU A 109 -7.38 -23.74 -2.65
C LEU A 109 -6.97 -22.80 -3.80
N PRO A 110 -7.90 -21.98 -4.31
CA PRO A 110 -7.61 -21.03 -5.37
C PRO A 110 -6.71 -19.91 -4.85
N ILE A 111 -5.48 -19.84 -5.34
CA ILE A 111 -4.50 -18.80 -5.04
C ILE A 111 -4.26 -18.01 -6.31
N ASP A 112 -4.55 -16.71 -6.27
CA ASP A 112 -4.14 -15.80 -7.33
C ASP A 112 -2.71 -15.33 -7.06
N VAL A 113 -1.92 -15.27 -8.11
CA VAL A 113 -0.57 -14.72 -8.05
C VAL A 113 -0.49 -13.51 -8.97
N VAL A 114 -0.08 -12.38 -8.41
CA VAL A 114 0.11 -11.12 -9.14
C VAL A 114 1.59 -10.76 -9.09
N SER A 115 2.24 -10.75 -10.24
CA SER A 115 3.66 -10.42 -10.33
C SER A 115 3.91 -8.90 -10.20
N SER A 116 5.16 -8.52 -9.88
CA SER A 116 5.58 -7.10 -9.89
C SER A 116 5.36 -6.43 -11.25
N LYS A 117 5.53 -7.19 -12.34
CA LYS A 117 5.25 -6.71 -13.70
C LYS A 117 3.77 -6.39 -13.90
N ASP A 118 2.88 -7.26 -13.40
CA ASP A 118 1.44 -7.04 -13.47
C ASP A 118 1.02 -5.80 -12.68
N LEU A 119 1.57 -5.58 -11.50
CA LEU A 119 1.34 -4.38 -10.71
C LEU A 119 1.83 -3.12 -11.45
N ALA A 120 3.05 -3.14 -11.98
CA ALA A 120 3.62 -2.01 -12.71
C ALA A 120 2.81 -1.64 -13.97
N MET A 121 2.27 -2.63 -14.70
CA MET A 121 1.45 -2.40 -15.90
C MET A 121 0.12 -1.69 -15.61
N THR A 122 -0.33 -1.58 -14.36
CA THR A 122 -1.54 -0.83 -14.01
C THR A 122 -1.35 0.68 -14.09
N GLY A 123 -0.11 1.16 -14.02
CA GLY A 123 0.21 2.59 -13.98
C GLY A 123 -0.21 3.29 -12.67
N GLN A 124 -0.70 2.55 -11.67
CA GLN A 124 -1.15 3.12 -10.41
C GLN A 124 0.01 3.49 -9.50
N ALA A 125 -0.14 4.60 -8.77
CA ALA A 125 0.89 5.14 -7.89
C ALA A 125 1.07 4.32 -6.61
N THR A 126 0.02 3.71 -6.10
CA THR A 126 0.00 2.97 -4.84
C THR A 126 -0.34 1.50 -5.04
N PHE A 127 0.14 0.68 -4.11
CA PHE A 127 -0.01 -0.77 -4.17
C PHE A 127 -1.49 -1.22 -4.10
N ASP A 128 -2.28 -0.63 -3.23
CA ASP A 128 -3.70 -0.92 -3.05
C ASP A 128 -4.52 -0.62 -4.32
N LYS A 129 -4.25 0.52 -4.97
CA LYS A 129 -4.89 0.87 -6.24
C LYS A 129 -4.48 -0.11 -7.36
N ALA A 130 -3.20 -0.50 -7.43
CA ALA A 130 -2.74 -1.48 -8.41
C ALA A 130 -3.43 -2.85 -8.23
N LEU A 131 -3.65 -3.30 -6.99
CA LEU A 131 -4.36 -4.54 -6.69
C LEU A 131 -5.82 -4.51 -7.17
N GLN A 132 -6.52 -3.40 -6.98
CA GLN A 132 -7.92 -3.25 -7.40
C GLN A 132 -8.11 -3.51 -8.90
N TYR A 133 -7.13 -3.15 -9.74
CA TYR A 133 -7.16 -3.42 -11.18
C TYR A 133 -6.88 -4.88 -11.54
N ARG A 134 -6.24 -5.63 -10.65
CA ARG A 134 -5.78 -7.00 -10.93
C ARG A 134 -6.64 -8.08 -10.28
N ILE A 135 -7.29 -7.78 -9.17
CA ILE A 135 -8.00 -8.75 -8.35
C ILE A 135 -9.48 -8.39 -8.26
N PRO A 136 -10.35 -9.11 -8.98
CA PRO A 136 -11.78 -8.75 -9.04
C PRO A 136 -12.51 -8.77 -7.71
N SER A 137 -12.01 -9.53 -6.71
CA SER A 137 -12.62 -9.61 -5.38
C SER A 137 -12.06 -8.61 -4.39
N PHE A 138 -11.01 -7.88 -4.76
CA PHE A 138 -10.38 -6.86 -3.94
C PHE A 138 -10.97 -5.49 -4.29
N ASN A 139 -11.34 -4.74 -3.28
CA ASN A 139 -11.82 -3.38 -3.42
C ASN A 139 -11.12 -2.46 -2.43
N THR A 140 -10.84 -1.23 -2.83
CA THR A 140 -10.37 -0.14 -1.98
C THR A 140 -11.15 1.11 -2.30
N VAL A 141 -11.58 1.82 -1.28
CA VAL A 141 -12.43 3.00 -1.41
C VAL A 141 -11.69 4.20 -0.88
N GLN A 142 -11.51 5.20 -1.73
CA GLN A 142 -11.01 6.50 -1.30
C GLN A 142 -12.18 7.35 -0.79
N THR A 143 -12.04 7.84 0.45
CA THR A 143 -13.05 8.68 1.10
C THR A 143 -12.44 10.06 1.35
N PRO A 144 -12.54 10.99 0.38
CA PRO A 144 -11.80 12.25 0.39
C PRO A 144 -12.28 13.22 1.47
N VAL A 145 -13.54 13.13 1.86
CA VAL A 145 -14.17 13.93 2.93
C VAL A 145 -14.81 12.95 3.90
N ASN A 146 -14.12 12.52 4.91
CA ASN A 146 -14.67 11.60 5.91
C ASN A 146 -13.80 11.51 7.16
N ASP A 147 -13.45 12.64 7.74
CA ASP A 147 -12.61 12.76 8.92
C ASP A 147 -11.33 11.92 8.78
N VAL A 148 -10.96 11.17 9.82
CA VAL A 148 -9.76 10.33 9.81
C VAL A 148 -9.77 9.21 8.77
N THR A 149 -10.93 8.80 8.27
CA THR A 149 -11.04 7.73 7.27
C THR A 149 -10.42 8.11 5.92
N SER A 150 -10.33 9.43 5.63
CA SER A 150 -9.63 9.93 4.44
C SER A 150 -8.11 9.76 4.48
N LEU A 151 -7.54 9.42 5.64
CA LEU A 151 -6.10 9.29 5.84
C LEU A 151 -5.54 7.92 5.43
N LEU A 152 -6.39 6.91 5.41
CA LEU A 152 -6.05 5.55 5.04
C LEU A 152 -7.25 4.87 4.38
N ASP A 153 -7.14 4.59 3.10
CA ASP A 153 -8.19 3.97 2.32
C ASP A 153 -8.53 2.57 2.88
N PRO A 154 -9.78 2.31 3.25
CA PRO A 154 -10.20 0.97 3.65
C PRO A 154 -10.20 0.03 2.44
N TYR A 155 -9.67 -1.16 2.64
CA TYR A 155 -9.71 -2.22 1.63
C TYR A 155 -10.53 -3.40 2.14
N GLU A 156 -10.99 -4.21 1.21
CA GLU A 156 -11.76 -5.41 1.54
C GLU A 156 -11.65 -6.47 0.44
N ILE A 157 -11.79 -7.72 0.84
CA ILE A 157 -12.00 -8.84 -0.08
C ILE A 157 -13.43 -9.34 0.11
N ARG A 158 -14.20 -9.44 -0.99
CA ARG A 158 -15.60 -9.92 -0.99
C ARG A 158 -16.54 -9.10 -0.09
N ASN A 159 -16.30 -7.81 0.06
CA ASN A 159 -17.08 -6.89 0.90
C ASN A 159 -17.14 -7.33 2.39
N MET A 160 -16.07 -7.95 2.90
CA MET A 160 -16.03 -8.45 4.27
C MET A 160 -15.32 -7.51 5.25
N GLY A 161 -14.87 -6.36 4.80
CA GLY A 161 -14.13 -5.38 5.59
C GLY A 161 -12.65 -5.72 5.81
N PRO A 162 -11.84 -4.74 6.27
CA PRO A 162 -10.38 -4.85 6.33
C PRO A 162 -9.88 -5.78 7.43
N SER A 163 -10.61 -5.96 8.53
CA SER A 163 -10.19 -6.77 9.68
C SER A 163 -10.25 -8.28 9.43
N ARG A 164 -10.88 -8.72 8.35
CA ARG A 164 -11.09 -10.14 8.03
C ARG A 164 -10.16 -10.65 6.94
N THR A 165 -9.26 -9.80 6.45
CA THR A 165 -8.22 -10.16 5.49
C THR A 165 -6.87 -10.12 6.17
N LEU A 166 -6.22 -11.27 6.31
CA LEU A 166 -4.89 -11.36 6.90
C LEU A 166 -3.83 -10.90 5.90
N ILE A 167 -3.01 -9.95 6.30
CA ILE A 167 -1.87 -9.48 5.52
C ILE A 167 -0.58 -10.07 6.07
N LEU A 168 0.20 -10.70 5.19
CA LEU A 168 1.51 -11.27 5.49
C LEU A 168 2.59 -10.59 4.63
N ILE A 169 3.79 -10.48 5.16
CA ILE A 169 5.02 -10.15 4.44
C ILE A 169 5.95 -11.38 4.57
N ASN A 170 6.35 -11.95 3.44
CA ASN A 170 7.17 -13.18 3.40
C ASN A 170 6.62 -14.30 4.30
N GLY A 171 5.28 -14.42 4.40
CA GLY A 171 4.61 -15.42 5.23
C GLY A 171 4.48 -15.05 6.71
N LYS A 172 5.01 -13.92 7.16
CA LYS A 172 4.91 -13.45 8.55
C LYS A 172 3.91 -12.30 8.66
N ARG A 173 3.17 -12.25 9.77
CA ARG A 173 2.05 -11.32 9.98
C ARG A 173 2.49 -9.85 10.01
N LYS A 174 1.87 -9.02 9.17
CA LYS A 174 2.02 -7.56 9.24
C LYS A 174 1.17 -6.99 10.39
N ASN A 175 1.67 -5.94 11.03
CA ASN A 175 0.92 -5.18 12.03
C ASN A 175 -0.35 -4.53 11.45
N LEU A 176 -1.35 -4.37 12.29
CA LEU A 176 -2.50 -3.54 11.99
C LEU A 176 -2.12 -2.05 12.01
N SER A 177 -2.91 -1.22 11.34
CA SER A 177 -2.87 0.23 11.52
C SER A 177 -3.47 0.61 12.88
N ALA A 178 -3.20 1.82 13.31
CA ALA A 178 -3.85 2.39 14.49
C ALA A 178 -5.15 3.13 14.13
N LEU A 179 -5.55 3.16 12.86
CA LEU A 179 -6.78 3.83 12.43
C LEU A 179 -7.98 2.93 12.68
N LEU A 180 -8.96 3.44 13.41
CA LEU A 180 -10.29 2.87 13.54
C LEU A 180 -11.23 3.62 12.59
N TYR A 181 -11.84 2.91 11.65
CA TYR A 181 -12.82 3.50 10.73
C TYR A 181 -14.11 3.83 11.48
N THR A 182 -14.38 5.12 11.69
CA THR A 182 -15.51 5.59 12.52
C THR A 182 -16.69 6.08 11.69
N GLN A 183 -16.42 6.57 10.48
CA GLN A 183 -17.42 7.15 9.58
C GLN A 183 -18.08 6.11 8.67
N THR A 184 -18.97 6.57 7.78
CA THR A 184 -19.62 5.73 6.79
C THR A 184 -18.61 5.31 5.71
N SER A 185 -18.01 4.15 5.94
CA SER A 185 -17.01 3.55 5.05
C SER A 185 -17.06 2.03 5.18
N PRO A 186 -16.50 1.27 4.23
CA PRO A 186 -16.27 -0.15 4.42
C PRO A 186 -15.48 -0.39 5.72
N GLY A 187 -15.90 -1.37 6.49
CA GLY A 187 -15.22 -1.71 7.75
C GLY A 187 -15.44 -0.74 8.90
N ARG A 188 -16.55 0.00 8.94
CA ARG A 188 -16.89 0.85 10.09
C ARG A 188 -16.83 0.08 11.40
N GLY A 189 -16.08 0.60 12.37
CA GLY A 189 -15.81 -0.05 13.66
C GLY A 189 -14.65 -1.07 13.61
N GLU A 190 -13.95 -1.16 12.50
CA GLU A 190 -12.82 -2.07 12.29
C GLU A 190 -11.51 -1.32 12.05
N THR A 191 -10.42 -2.06 12.06
CA THR A 191 -9.11 -1.62 11.59
C THR A 191 -8.49 -2.68 10.70
N GLY A 192 -7.58 -2.32 9.80
CA GLY A 192 -6.82 -3.22 8.94
C GLY A 192 -5.34 -2.87 8.95
N ALA A 193 -4.51 -3.64 8.28
CA ALA A 193 -3.11 -3.28 8.06
C ALA A 193 -3.02 -2.11 7.05
N ASP A 194 -2.06 -1.21 7.23
CA ASP A 194 -1.75 -0.22 6.18
C ASP A 194 -0.98 -0.89 5.05
N ILE A 195 -1.68 -1.30 3.99
CA ILE A 195 -1.05 -1.90 2.81
C ILE A 195 -0.43 -0.85 1.89
N SER A 196 -0.87 0.41 1.95
CA SER A 196 -0.28 1.50 1.19
C SER A 196 1.13 1.88 1.69
N ALA A 197 1.48 1.44 2.90
CA ALA A 197 2.81 1.59 3.49
C ALA A 197 3.90 0.79 2.75
N ILE A 198 3.54 -0.24 1.98
CA ILE A 198 4.50 -1.12 1.33
C ILE A 198 4.94 -0.52 0.00
N PRO A 199 6.26 -0.28 -0.22
CA PRO A 199 6.76 0.19 -1.52
C PRO A 199 6.47 -0.85 -2.60
N THR A 200 5.74 -0.46 -3.65
CA THR A 200 5.37 -1.39 -4.74
C THR A 200 6.60 -2.02 -5.41
N ASP A 201 7.68 -1.26 -5.55
CA ASP A 201 8.93 -1.73 -6.15
C ASP A 201 9.74 -2.69 -5.26
N ALA A 202 9.40 -2.83 -3.97
CA ALA A 202 9.96 -3.87 -3.09
C ALA A 202 9.33 -5.25 -3.33
N ILE A 203 8.16 -5.29 -4.00
CA ILE A 203 7.35 -6.49 -4.15
C ILE A 203 7.85 -7.32 -5.33
N LYS A 204 8.06 -8.62 -5.12
CA LYS A 204 8.33 -9.62 -6.15
C LYS A 204 7.02 -10.14 -6.73
N ARG A 205 6.08 -10.51 -5.87
CA ARG A 205 4.72 -10.95 -6.21
C ARG A 205 3.81 -10.87 -4.99
N VAL A 206 2.52 -10.93 -5.25
CA VAL A 206 1.48 -11.05 -4.22
C VAL A 206 0.71 -12.33 -4.44
N GLU A 207 0.58 -13.13 -3.40
CA GLU A 207 -0.20 -14.36 -3.37
C GLU A 207 -1.50 -14.11 -2.59
N ILE A 208 -2.65 -14.32 -3.22
CA ILE A 208 -3.95 -14.07 -2.60
C ILE A 208 -4.75 -15.35 -2.54
N LEU A 209 -4.93 -15.85 -1.34
CA LEU A 209 -5.84 -16.93 -1.04
C LEU A 209 -7.23 -16.30 -0.80
N ARG A 210 -8.14 -16.50 -1.76
CA ARG A 210 -9.48 -15.92 -1.75
C ARG A 210 -10.51 -16.72 -0.99
N ASP A 211 -10.12 -17.61 -0.11
CA ASP A 211 -11.03 -18.44 0.68
C ASP A 211 -10.71 -18.34 2.16
N GLY A 212 -11.66 -18.71 3.01
CA GLY A 212 -11.46 -18.74 4.45
C GLY A 212 -10.34 -19.68 4.84
N ALA A 213 -9.31 -19.15 5.48
CA ALA A 213 -8.13 -19.89 5.91
C ALA A 213 -7.94 -19.83 7.43
N SER A 214 -9.00 -19.54 8.17
CA SER A 214 -8.98 -19.36 9.63
C SER A 214 -8.48 -20.59 10.38
N ALA A 215 -8.71 -21.78 9.86
CA ALA A 215 -8.20 -23.02 10.43
C ALA A 215 -6.66 -23.09 10.43
N GLN A 216 -6.02 -22.43 9.49
CA GLN A 216 -4.55 -22.42 9.35
C GLN A 216 -3.92 -21.15 9.92
N TYR A 217 -4.56 -19.99 9.72
CA TYR A 217 -4.00 -18.67 10.00
C TYR A 217 -4.67 -17.92 11.16
N GLY A 218 -5.73 -18.49 11.75
CA GLY A 218 -6.47 -17.85 12.83
C GLY A 218 -7.63 -16.97 12.36
N SER A 219 -8.26 -16.29 13.31
CA SER A 219 -9.55 -15.57 13.15
C SER A 219 -9.49 -14.39 12.15
N ASP A 220 -8.32 -13.89 11.82
CA ASP A 220 -8.16 -12.73 10.96
C ASP A 220 -8.20 -13.10 9.46
N ALA A 221 -8.18 -14.40 9.13
CA ALA A 221 -8.17 -14.93 7.78
C ALA A 221 -9.55 -15.48 7.34
N ILE A 222 -10.63 -14.74 7.61
CA ILE A 222 -12.00 -15.14 7.27
C ILE A 222 -12.30 -14.88 5.79
N ALA A 223 -11.97 -13.68 5.31
CA ALA A 223 -12.16 -13.28 3.91
C ALA A 223 -11.08 -13.85 3.00
N GLY A 224 -9.88 -14.03 3.52
CA GLY A 224 -8.73 -14.52 2.79
C GLY A 224 -7.40 -14.15 3.43
N VAL A 225 -6.33 -14.50 2.72
CA VAL A 225 -4.95 -14.17 3.08
C VAL A 225 -4.28 -13.50 1.90
N MET A 226 -3.64 -12.37 2.13
CA MET A 226 -2.76 -11.70 1.17
C MET A 226 -1.32 -11.81 1.68
N ASN A 227 -0.49 -12.55 0.97
CA ASN A 227 0.92 -12.72 1.29
C ASN A 227 1.78 -11.95 0.27
N ILE A 228 2.49 -10.95 0.76
CA ILE A 228 3.34 -10.06 -0.03
C ILE A 228 4.75 -10.59 0.03
N ILE A 229 5.23 -11.10 -1.09
CA ILE A 229 6.59 -11.63 -1.21
C ILE A 229 7.51 -10.51 -1.71
N LEU A 230 8.53 -10.21 -0.94
CA LEU A 230 9.52 -9.19 -1.25
C LEU A 230 10.56 -9.71 -2.25
N LYS A 231 11.21 -8.79 -2.98
CA LYS A 231 12.31 -9.11 -3.88
C LYS A 231 13.50 -9.68 -3.12
N ASP A 232 14.06 -10.74 -3.67
CA ASP A 232 15.17 -11.53 -3.11
C ASP A 232 16.32 -11.74 -4.11
N THR A 233 16.23 -11.13 -5.29
CA THR A 233 17.21 -11.31 -6.37
C THR A 233 18.44 -10.46 -6.10
N PRO A 234 19.64 -11.08 -5.95
CA PRO A 234 20.90 -10.34 -5.86
C PRO A 234 21.28 -9.73 -7.22
N ASN A 235 22.16 -8.74 -7.19
CA ASN A 235 22.75 -8.09 -8.37
C ASN A 235 21.71 -7.57 -9.39
N SER A 236 20.58 -7.08 -8.87
CA SER A 236 19.51 -6.47 -9.63
C SER A 236 19.20 -5.07 -9.10
N GLY A 237 18.81 -4.15 -9.96
CA GLY A 237 18.44 -2.82 -9.51
C GLY A 237 17.48 -2.13 -10.48
N SER A 238 16.70 -1.21 -9.96
CA SER A 238 15.83 -0.32 -10.75
C SER A 238 15.76 1.05 -10.10
N ALA A 239 15.65 2.08 -10.93
CA ALA A 239 15.33 3.42 -10.49
C ALA A 239 14.18 3.94 -11.36
N ASN A 240 13.08 4.32 -10.73
CA ASN A 240 11.89 4.78 -11.39
C ASN A 240 11.56 6.20 -10.95
N VAL A 241 11.25 7.06 -11.92
CA VAL A 241 10.66 8.37 -11.68
C VAL A 241 9.23 8.32 -12.17
N ARG A 242 8.29 8.71 -11.33
CA ARG A 242 6.86 8.75 -11.65
C ARG A 242 6.40 10.20 -11.61
N THR A 243 5.65 10.60 -12.60
CA THR A 243 4.99 11.90 -12.65
C THR A 243 3.64 11.76 -13.31
N GLY A 244 2.68 12.54 -12.88
CA GLY A 244 1.34 12.51 -13.40
C GLY A 244 0.57 13.77 -13.06
N ILE A 245 -0.52 13.99 -13.77
CA ILE A 245 -1.49 15.05 -13.56
C ILE A 245 -2.83 14.58 -14.11
N THR A 246 -3.93 14.99 -13.51
CA THR A 246 -5.25 14.68 -14.05
C THR A 246 -5.58 15.52 -15.29
N SER A 247 -6.61 15.15 -16.04
CA SER A 247 -7.10 15.94 -17.17
C SER A 247 -7.60 17.33 -16.77
N GLU A 248 -7.95 17.53 -15.51
CA GLU A 248 -8.42 18.81 -14.96
C GLU A 248 -7.26 19.73 -14.51
N GLY A 249 -6.02 19.22 -14.53
CA GLY A 249 -4.82 19.99 -14.20
C GLY A 249 -4.52 20.08 -12.69
N ASP A 250 -4.99 19.13 -11.90
CA ASP A 250 -4.70 18.97 -10.47
C ASP A 250 -4.20 17.55 -10.18
N ASP A 251 -4.05 17.17 -8.90
CA ASP A 251 -3.54 15.86 -8.47
C ASP A 251 -2.11 15.62 -9.02
N GLU A 252 -1.31 16.66 -9.13
CA GLU A 252 0.05 16.51 -9.63
C GLU A 252 0.81 15.54 -8.73
N MET A 253 1.33 14.51 -9.36
CA MET A 253 2.09 13.46 -8.69
C MET A 253 3.57 13.54 -9.09
N PHE A 254 4.45 13.42 -8.11
CA PHE A 254 5.87 13.21 -8.29
C PHE A 254 6.35 12.11 -7.34
N GLY A 255 7.13 11.16 -7.86
CA GLY A 255 7.71 10.09 -7.06
C GLY A 255 9.05 9.62 -7.62
N VAL A 256 9.94 9.22 -6.74
CA VAL A 256 11.23 8.60 -7.06
C VAL A 256 11.35 7.32 -6.24
N VAL A 257 11.59 6.23 -6.92
CA VAL A 257 11.78 4.92 -6.29
C VAL A 257 13.09 4.31 -6.75
N VAL A 258 13.88 3.83 -5.80
CA VAL A 258 15.11 3.07 -6.04
C VAL A 258 14.99 1.72 -5.35
N ASN A 259 15.18 0.65 -6.09
CA ASN A 259 15.33 -0.71 -5.56
C ASN A 259 16.69 -1.25 -6.00
N ASN A 260 17.39 -1.91 -5.10
CA ASN A 260 18.65 -2.58 -5.43
C ASN A 260 18.84 -3.84 -4.59
N GLY A 261 19.33 -4.89 -5.25
CA GLY A 261 19.73 -6.16 -4.64
C GLY A 261 21.23 -6.38 -4.80
N THR A 262 21.88 -6.88 -3.76
CA THR A 262 23.29 -7.23 -3.77
C THR A 262 23.52 -8.58 -3.13
N SER A 263 24.51 -9.35 -3.63
CA SER A 263 25.00 -10.56 -2.95
C SER A 263 25.81 -10.17 -1.72
N ILE A 264 25.81 -11.04 -0.73
CA ILE A 264 26.65 -10.94 0.47
C ILE A 264 27.33 -12.28 0.78
N GLY A 265 28.51 -12.24 1.41
CA GLY A 265 29.22 -13.43 1.88
C GLY A 265 29.58 -14.42 0.79
N ASP A 266 30.25 -13.99 -0.28
CA ASP A 266 30.67 -14.83 -1.41
C ASP A 266 29.49 -15.60 -2.04
N ASP A 267 28.38 -14.88 -2.30
CA ASP A 267 27.13 -15.38 -2.86
C ASP A 267 26.32 -16.33 -1.94
N ASN A 268 26.67 -16.41 -0.66
CA ASN A 268 25.90 -17.19 0.32
C ASN A 268 24.59 -16.51 0.75
N GLY A 269 24.38 -15.24 0.37
CA GLY A 269 23.17 -14.52 0.73
C GLY A 269 22.92 -13.30 -0.14
N PHE A 270 21.81 -12.64 0.16
CA PHE A 270 21.40 -11.41 -0.51
C PHE A 270 20.91 -10.38 0.49
N VAL A 271 20.99 -9.12 0.09
CA VAL A 271 20.25 -8.00 0.66
C VAL A 271 19.58 -7.26 -0.48
N ASN A 272 18.28 -7.04 -0.39
CA ASN A 272 17.51 -6.21 -1.30
C ASN A 272 16.89 -5.05 -0.52
N TYR A 273 17.02 -3.82 -0.99
CA TYR A 273 16.43 -2.65 -0.35
C TYR A 273 15.69 -1.76 -1.34
N THR A 274 14.69 -1.05 -0.84
CA THR A 274 13.87 -0.11 -1.59
C THR A 274 13.72 1.19 -0.83
N ILE A 275 13.88 2.31 -1.53
CA ILE A 275 13.56 3.66 -1.06
C ILE A 275 12.51 4.23 -2.00
N ASP A 276 11.38 4.69 -1.46
CA ASP A 276 10.27 5.30 -2.22
C ASP A 276 9.94 6.65 -1.59
N LEU A 277 10.07 7.70 -2.36
CA LEU A 277 9.72 9.07 -2.01
C LEU A 277 8.64 9.55 -2.97
N SER A 278 7.50 9.97 -2.44
CA SER A 278 6.37 10.40 -3.26
C SER A 278 5.61 11.56 -2.67
N LYS A 279 5.06 12.39 -3.55
CA LYS A 279 4.09 13.45 -3.22
C LYS A 279 2.99 13.46 -4.26
N VAL A 280 1.75 13.63 -3.80
CA VAL A 280 0.55 13.82 -4.61
C VAL A 280 -0.17 15.04 -4.07
N ASN A 281 -0.51 15.98 -4.94
CA ASN A 281 -1.24 17.18 -4.56
C ASN A 281 -2.75 16.88 -4.47
N LEU A 282 -3.52 17.85 -4.00
CA LEU A 282 -4.97 17.75 -3.86
C LEU A 282 -5.64 17.66 -5.23
N ALA A 283 -6.61 16.75 -5.39
CA ALA A 283 -7.62 16.82 -6.44
C ALA A 283 -8.98 17.23 -5.86
N ASN A 284 -9.69 18.11 -6.54
CA ASN A 284 -11.01 18.58 -6.10
C ASN A 284 -12.10 18.36 -7.16
N ARG A 285 -13.12 17.56 -6.82
CA ARG A 285 -14.26 17.19 -7.68
C ARG A 285 -15.57 17.26 -6.89
N PRO A 286 -15.96 18.45 -6.36
CA PRO A 286 -17.05 18.55 -5.40
C PRO A 286 -18.44 18.34 -6.02
N GLY A 287 -18.59 18.50 -7.33
CA GLY A 287 -19.90 18.46 -7.96
C GLY A 287 -20.72 19.73 -7.73
N SER A 288 -22.04 19.59 -7.67
CA SER A 288 -22.99 20.66 -7.34
C SER A 288 -24.09 20.12 -6.45
N GLU A 289 -24.58 20.96 -5.54
CA GLU A 289 -25.61 20.61 -4.57
C GLU A 289 -26.99 21.11 -4.99
N ASP A 290 -28.04 20.37 -4.60
CA ASP A 290 -29.42 20.77 -4.79
C ASP A 290 -29.93 21.66 -3.64
N ALA A 291 -30.40 22.86 -3.97
CA ALA A 291 -30.84 23.81 -2.94
C ALA A 291 -32.02 23.33 -2.10
N ALA A 292 -32.92 22.53 -2.66
CA ALA A 292 -34.07 22.03 -1.92
C ALA A 292 -33.68 20.90 -0.97
N GLY A 293 -32.77 20.00 -1.43
CA GLY A 293 -32.18 18.95 -0.60
C GLY A 293 -31.41 19.55 0.57
N GLU A 294 -30.48 20.46 0.31
CA GLU A 294 -29.69 21.16 1.34
C GLU A 294 -30.59 21.88 2.36
N ALA A 295 -31.61 22.62 1.89
CA ALA A 295 -32.56 23.30 2.78
C ALA A 295 -33.32 22.31 3.68
N GLY A 296 -33.67 21.14 3.14
CA GLY A 296 -34.34 20.06 3.90
C GLY A 296 -33.42 19.44 4.94
N ASP A 297 -32.20 19.13 4.56
CA ASP A 297 -31.23 18.42 5.43
C ASP A 297 -30.78 19.28 6.64
N PHE A 298 -30.65 20.58 6.44
CA PHE A 298 -30.22 21.51 7.50
C PHE A 298 -31.37 22.31 8.15
N GLY A 299 -32.62 22.11 7.69
CA GLY A 299 -33.77 22.90 8.19
C GLY A 299 -33.67 24.39 7.91
N ALA A 300 -32.99 24.76 6.82
CA ALA A 300 -32.68 26.13 6.44
C ALA A 300 -33.74 26.75 5.52
N ASN A 301 -33.76 28.09 5.42
CA ASN A 301 -34.61 28.77 4.46
C ASN A 301 -34.12 28.54 3.03
N LEU A 302 -34.95 28.07 2.16
CA LEU A 302 -34.61 27.79 0.77
C LEU A 302 -33.99 29.01 0.04
N SER A 303 -34.47 30.23 0.30
CA SER A 303 -33.93 31.46 -0.28
C SER A 303 -32.48 31.74 0.13
N ASP A 304 -32.12 31.42 1.37
CA ASP A 304 -30.76 31.61 1.92
C ASP A 304 -29.82 30.60 1.30
N VAL A 305 -30.24 29.33 1.23
CA VAL A 305 -29.50 28.26 0.55
C VAL A 305 -29.30 28.58 -0.94
N GLN A 306 -30.35 29.00 -1.65
CA GLN A 306 -30.22 29.42 -3.05
C GLN A 306 -29.23 30.57 -3.24
N SER A 307 -29.25 31.55 -2.36
CA SER A 307 -28.34 32.69 -2.39
C SER A 307 -26.89 32.28 -2.13
N PHE A 308 -26.68 31.31 -1.25
CA PHE A 308 -25.35 30.71 -0.97
C PHE A 308 -24.87 29.89 -2.16
N LEU A 309 -25.65 28.93 -2.67
CA LEU A 309 -25.30 28.07 -3.79
C LEU A 309 -25.10 28.82 -5.11
N ALA A 310 -25.74 30.01 -5.27
CA ALA A 310 -25.44 30.89 -6.41
C ALA A 310 -23.99 31.41 -6.41
N ARG A 311 -23.33 31.48 -5.24
CA ARG A 311 -21.91 31.83 -5.10
C ARG A 311 -21.01 30.61 -5.02
N ARG A 312 -21.49 29.53 -4.43
CA ARG A 312 -20.78 28.27 -4.20
C ARG A 312 -21.66 27.08 -4.60
N PRO A 313 -21.68 26.73 -5.90
CA PRO A 313 -22.56 25.65 -6.40
C PRO A 313 -22.27 24.28 -5.80
N ASP A 314 -21.05 24.11 -5.32
CA ASP A 314 -20.49 22.93 -4.66
C ASP A 314 -20.71 22.93 -3.13
N ALA A 315 -21.51 23.85 -2.61
CA ALA A 315 -21.66 24.14 -1.18
C ALA A 315 -20.32 24.41 -0.47
N GLY A 316 -19.26 24.74 -1.20
CA GLY A 316 -17.91 24.94 -0.67
C GLY A 316 -17.15 23.66 -0.32
N ASN A 317 -17.71 22.49 -0.63
CA ASN A 317 -17.07 21.20 -0.35
C ASN A 317 -15.80 21.00 -1.17
N ILE A 318 -14.80 20.36 -0.54
CA ILE A 318 -13.57 19.89 -1.19
C ILE A 318 -13.66 18.37 -1.21
N ASN A 319 -13.94 17.80 -2.36
CA ASN A 319 -14.21 16.38 -2.52
C ASN A 319 -13.39 15.81 -3.68
N GLY A 320 -12.42 14.94 -3.37
CA GLY A 320 -11.51 14.35 -4.34
C GLY A 320 -10.40 13.56 -3.63
N SER A 321 -9.18 13.55 -4.17
CA SER A 321 -8.04 12.91 -3.51
C SER A 321 -7.39 13.89 -2.53
N PRO A 322 -7.03 13.48 -1.31
CA PRO A 322 -6.30 14.34 -0.38
C PRO A 322 -4.85 14.56 -0.84
N GLU A 323 -4.24 15.65 -0.39
CA GLU A 323 -2.79 15.83 -0.55
C GLU A 323 -2.06 14.80 0.31
N THR A 324 -1.08 14.09 -0.28
CA THR A 324 -0.29 13.08 0.42
C THR A 324 1.20 13.24 0.13
N ALA A 325 2.04 12.98 1.14
CA ALA A 325 3.48 12.82 0.96
C ALA A 325 3.95 11.60 1.75
N ALA A 326 4.83 10.79 1.17
CA ALA A 326 5.34 9.59 1.81
C ALA A 326 6.83 9.39 1.55
N ALA A 327 7.52 8.91 2.59
CA ALA A 327 8.87 8.37 2.52
C ALA A 327 8.84 6.95 3.07
N LYS A 328 9.21 5.96 2.23
CA LYS A 328 9.14 4.55 2.57
C LYS A 328 10.50 3.91 2.36
N PHE A 329 10.87 3.05 3.29
CA PHE A 329 12.06 2.23 3.23
C PHE A 329 11.67 0.78 3.50
N ALA A 330 12.20 -0.14 2.71
CA ALA A 330 12.05 -1.57 2.93
C ALA A 330 13.38 -2.29 2.65
N VAL A 331 13.66 -3.33 3.43
CA VAL A 331 14.81 -4.21 3.23
C VAL A 331 14.37 -5.66 3.42
N ASN A 332 14.92 -6.55 2.60
CA ASN A 332 14.75 -8.00 2.68
C ASN A 332 16.12 -8.65 2.56
N PHE A 333 16.42 -9.63 3.41
CA PHE A 333 17.70 -10.36 3.36
C PHE A 333 17.54 -11.83 3.65
N GLY A 334 18.42 -12.63 3.07
CA GLY A 334 18.61 -14.03 3.36
C GLY A 334 20.10 -14.37 3.36
N TYR A 335 20.53 -15.24 4.26
CA TYR A 335 21.93 -15.68 4.35
C TYR A 335 22.02 -17.16 4.73
N ASN A 336 22.59 -17.97 3.84
CA ASN A 336 22.84 -19.38 4.07
C ASN A 336 24.06 -19.56 4.97
N LEU A 337 23.84 -20.00 6.19
CA LEU A 337 24.91 -20.34 7.15
C LEU A 337 25.53 -21.69 6.80
N SER A 338 24.78 -22.56 6.15
CA SER A 338 25.19 -23.84 5.58
C SER A 338 24.12 -24.34 4.63
N ASP A 339 24.33 -25.46 3.93
CA ASP A 339 23.36 -26.04 2.97
C ASP A 339 21.95 -26.31 3.56
N ASN A 340 21.86 -26.40 4.88
CA ASN A 340 20.61 -26.72 5.58
C ASN A 340 20.24 -25.72 6.68
N ARG A 341 20.85 -24.53 6.69
CA ARG A 341 20.58 -23.47 7.66
C ARG A 341 20.59 -22.11 7.00
N GLU A 342 19.53 -21.37 7.21
CA GLU A 342 19.34 -20.02 6.67
C GLU A 342 18.94 -19.05 7.79
N LEU A 343 19.55 -17.88 7.79
CA LEU A 343 19.09 -16.69 8.52
C LEU A 343 18.40 -15.79 7.53
N TYR A 344 17.17 -15.34 7.83
CA TYR A 344 16.42 -14.45 6.97
C TYR A 344 15.78 -13.31 7.77
N GLY A 345 15.37 -12.28 7.09
CA GLY A 345 14.60 -11.22 7.70
C GLY A 345 14.18 -10.15 6.72
N ASP A 346 13.23 -9.36 7.17
CA ASP A 346 12.76 -8.18 6.48
C ASP A 346 12.47 -7.04 7.48
N ALA A 347 12.55 -5.80 7.01
CA ALA A 347 12.12 -4.65 7.77
C ALA A 347 11.59 -3.57 6.84
N ALA A 348 10.58 -2.84 7.29
CA ALA A 348 10.05 -1.67 6.62
C ALA A 348 9.79 -0.55 7.62
N TYR A 349 10.01 0.68 7.17
CA TYR A 349 9.62 1.89 7.87
C TYR A 349 9.00 2.88 6.89
N VAL A 350 7.89 3.45 7.29
CA VAL A 350 7.15 4.42 6.48
C VAL A 350 6.77 5.61 7.32
N TYR A 351 6.99 6.79 6.76
CA TYR A 351 6.44 8.03 7.23
C TYR A 351 5.54 8.62 6.13
N LYS A 352 4.31 8.95 6.48
CA LYS A 352 3.31 9.48 5.56
C LYS A 352 2.59 10.66 6.21
N SER A 353 2.40 11.75 5.47
CA SER A 353 1.50 12.83 5.81
C SER A 353 0.34 12.89 4.84
N VAL A 354 -0.83 13.16 5.35
CA VAL A 354 -2.07 13.32 4.57
C VAL A 354 -2.75 14.59 5.03
N ASN A 355 -3.11 15.45 4.09
CA ASN A 355 -3.91 16.64 4.35
C ASN A 355 -5.24 16.51 3.62
N SER A 356 -6.31 16.38 4.39
CA SER A 356 -7.68 16.19 3.92
C SER A 356 -8.61 17.25 4.50
N PHE A 357 -9.88 17.18 4.16
CA PHE A 357 -10.88 18.17 4.52
C PHE A 357 -12.09 17.52 5.18
N ALA A 358 -12.75 18.27 6.08
CA ALA A 358 -14.09 17.94 6.54
C ALA A 358 -15.13 18.50 5.57
N ASN A 359 -16.40 18.20 5.81
CA ASN A 359 -17.50 18.85 5.12
C ASN A 359 -17.48 20.36 5.38
N TYR A 360 -17.78 21.16 4.38
CA TYR A 360 -17.89 22.60 4.51
C TYR A 360 -19.00 22.97 5.49
N ARG A 361 -18.70 23.84 6.42
CA ARG A 361 -19.64 24.39 7.41
C ARG A 361 -20.34 25.60 6.80
N THR A 362 -21.46 25.33 6.16
CA THR A 362 -22.26 26.38 5.49
C THR A 362 -22.82 27.40 6.49
N PRO A 363 -23.08 28.64 6.07
CA PRO A 363 -23.59 29.68 6.97
C PRO A 363 -25.00 29.41 7.51
N TYR A 364 -25.76 28.53 6.88
CA TYR A 364 -27.06 28.06 7.36
C TYR A 364 -26.96 26.81 8.27
N TRP A 365 -25.83 26.12 8.30
CA TRP A 365 -25.53 25.03 9.23
C TRP A 365 -24.84 25.53 10.49
N ARG A 366 -23.77 26.34 10.33
CA ARG A 366 -23.08 27.03 11.43
C ARG A 366 -23.37 28.50 11.32
N THR A 367 -24.43 28.94 12.02
CA THR A 367 -24.95 30.29 11.87
C THR A 367 -24.29 31.27 12.82
N GLU A 368 -24.18 32.54 12.44
CA GLU A 368 -23.73 33.61 13.32
C GLU A 368 -24.70 33.88 14.48
N SER A 369 -25.96 33.43 14.38
CA SER A 369 -26.90 33.51 15.50
C SER A 369 -26.53 32.58 16.63
N PHE A 370 -25.94 31.44 16.36
CA PHE A 370 -25.41 30.53 17.37
C PHE A 370 -23.97 30.86 17.76
N PHE A 371 -23.16 31.33 16.82
CA PHE A 371 -21.74 31.62 16.99
C PHE A 371 -21.41 33.00 16.43
N PRO A 372 -21.71 34.09 17.16
CA PRO A 372 -21.59 35.47 16.65
C PRO A 372 -20.18 35.87 16.22
N TYR A 373 -19.15 35.14 16.65
CA TYR A 373 -17.74 35.37 16.34
C TYR A 373 -17.24 34.72 15.05
N LEU A 374 -18.07 33.97 14.32
CA LEU A 374 -17.60 33.25 13.12
C LEU A 374 -17.13 34.19 12.01
N ALA A 375 -17.70 35.38 11.89
CA ALA A 375 -17.21 36.38 10.94
C ALA A 375 -15.80 36.90 11.27
N ASP A 376 -15.43 36.96 12.56
CA ASP A 376 -14.09 37.36 12.98
C ASP A 376 -13.05 36.27 12.67
N PHE A 377 -13.44 35.00 12.75
CA PHE A 377 -12.56 33.86 12.47
C PHE A 377 -12.48 33.52 10.99
N PHE A 378 -13.60 33.61 10.30
CA PHE A 378 -13.74 33.16 8.91
C PHE A 378 -14.36 34.26 8.02
N PRO A 379 -13.68 35.42 7.83
CA PRO A 379 -14.20 36.56 7.06
C PRO A 379 -14.04 36.32 5.55
N ASN A 380 -14.59 35.20 5.02
CA ASN A 380 -14.40 34.72 3.66
C ASN A 380 -15.57 35.03 2.72
N GLY A 381 -16.58 35.71 3.21
CA GLY A 381 -17.73 36.17 2.44
C GLY A 381 -17.56 37.58 1.84
N PRO A 382 -18.58 38.05 1.12
CA PRO A 382 -18.57 39.40 0.55
C PRO A 382 -18.35 40.49 1.61
N LEU A 383 -17.43 41.43 1.33
CA LEU A 383 -17.07 42.54 2.22
C LEU A 383 -16.51 42.08 3.59
N GLY A 384 -15.96 40.86 3.68
CA GLY A 384 -15.44 40.30 4.91
C GLY A 384 -16.52 39.74 5.85
N SER A 385 -17.72 39.48 5.35
CA SER A 385 -18.75 38.76 6.11
C SER A 385 -18.45 37.26 6.22
N TYR A 386 -19.19 36.58 7.07
CA TYR A 386 -19.14 35.12 7.20
C TYR A 386 -19.87 34.46 6.03
N ASP A 387 -19.24 33.46 5.42
CA ASP A 387 -19.85 32.65 4.33
C ASP A 387 -19.53 31.15 4.51
N GLY A 388 -19.35 30.73 5.77
CA GLY A 388 -18.97 29.35 6.12
C GLY A 388 -17.45 29.14 6.19
N TYR A 389 -17.02 27.90 6.44
CA TYR A 389 -15.61 27.52 6.52
C TYR A 389 -15.45 26.01 6.32
N VAL A 390 -14.23 25.60 5.99
CA VAL A 390 -13.87 24.18 5.90
C VAL A 390 -12.65 23.89 6.77
N GLN A 391 -12.78 22.87 7.60
CA GLN A 391 -11.65 22.41 8.40
C GLN A 391 -10.74 21.50 7.59
N THR A 392 -9.45 21.52 7.91
CA THR A 392 -8.48 20.56 7.42
C THR A 392 -8.14 19.54 8.48
N PHE A 393 -7.90 18.31 8.03
CA PHE A 393 -7.33 17.22 8.81
C PHE A 393 -5.94 16.92 8.29
N GLU A 394 -4.93 17.16 9.12
CA GLU A 394 -3.57 16.73 8.85
C GLU A 394 -3.31 15.47 9.67
N GLY A 395 -3.05 14.36 8.98
CA GLY A 395 -2.64 13.10 9.60
C GLY A 395 -1.17 12.83 9.38
N LEU A 396 -0.43 12.54 10.44
CA LEU A 396 0.94 12.05 10.38
C LEU A 396 0.95 10.58 10.78
N LEU A 397 1.33 9.71 9.85
CA LEU A 397 1.31 8.27 10.01
C LEU A 397 2.73 7.73 9.95
N SER A 398 3.13 6.95 10.95
CA SER A 398 4.36 6.17 10.94
C SER A 398 4.02 4.70 11.08
N ASP A 399 4.57 3.85 10.21
CA ASP A 399 4.39 2.41 10.25
C ASP A 399 5.75 1.72 10.20
N TYR A 400 5.95 0.71 11.02
CA TYR A 400 7.14 -0.15 10.95
C TYR A 400 6.74 -1.61 11.13
N ASN A 401 7.48 -2.47 10.45
CA ASN A 401 7.39 -3.92 10.62
C ASN A 401 8.79 -4.51 10.42
N ALA A 402 9.19 -5.44 11.27
CA ALA A 402 10.47 -6.11 11.15
C ALA A 402 10.35 -7.57 11.59
N THR A 403 10.91 -8.46 10.80
CA THR A 403 11.00 -9.90 11.09
C THR A 403 12.44 -10.35 11.02
N ILE A 404 12.85 -11.21 11.94
CA ILE A 404 14.06 -12.01 11.86
C ILE A 404 13.70 -13.47 12.12
N GLY A 405 14.25 -14.37 11.30
CA GLY A 405 13.97 -15.79 11.43
C GLY A 405 15.14 -16.66 11.04
N PHE A 406 15.06 -17.89 11.48
CA PHE A 406 16.06 -18.91 11.26
C PHE A 406 15.39 -20.20 10.80
N ILE A 407 15.81 -20.71 9.65
CA ILE A 407 15.37 -21.99 9.10
C ILE A 407 16.48 -23.01 9.27
N SER A 408 16.14 -24.22 9.68
CA SER A 408 17.07 -25.34 9.75
C SER A 408 16.40 -26.65 9.32
N THR A 409 17.06 -27.42 8.47
CA THR A 409 16.63 -28.76 8.09
C THR A 409 17.49 -29.81 8.81
N ILE A 410 16.85 -30.60 9.68
CA ILE A 410 17.54 -31.65 10.49
C ILE A 410 16.77 -32.96 10.28
N ASN A 411 17.44 -33.99 9.72
CA ASN A 411 16.81 -35.29 9.45
C ASN A 411 15.49 -35.18 8.68
N GLU A 412 15.48 -34.33 7.63
CA GLU A 412 14.31 -34.02 6.79
C GLU A 412 13.17 -33.27 7.51
N TRP A 413 13.34 -32.88 8.77
CA TRP A 413 12.46 -31.96 9.45
C TRP A 413 12.89 -30.52 9.15
N ASN A 414 12.00 -29.75 8.59
CA ASN A 414 12.19 -28.33 8.41
C ASN A 414 11.65 -27.59 9.64
N ILE A 415 12.49 -26.78 10.26
CA ILE A 415 12.17 -25.98 11.46
C ILE A 415 12.37 -24.52 11.08
N ASP A 416 11.32 -23.72 11.19
CA ASP A 416 11.36 -22.26 11.01
C ASP A 416 10.98 -21.60 12.35
N ALA A 417 11.90 -20.83 12.91
CA ALA A 417 11.67 -20.05 14.13
C ALA A 417 11.87 -18.56 13.82
N SER A 418 10.90 -17.72 14.17
CA SER A 418 10.97 -16.30 13.86
C SER A 418 10.40 -15.42 14.97
N PHE A 419 10.87 -14.19 14.99
CA PHE A 419 10.34 -13.09 15.79
C PHE A 419 9.97 -11.93 14.87
N THR A 420 8.74 -11.43 15.03
CA THR A 420 8.22 -10.26 14.30
C THR A 420 7.81 -9.19 15.29
N THR A 421 8.19 -7.95 15.03
CA THR A 421 7.70 -6.76 15.74
C THR A 421 7.15 -5.75 14.73
N GLY A 422 6.12 -5.04 15.11
CA GLY A 422 5.55 -4.02 14.24
C GLY A 422 4.67 -3.04 15.00
N GLY A 423 4.42 -1.90 14.38
CA GLY A 423 3.56 -0.88 14.96
C GLY A 423 3.20 0.22 13.99
N ASN A 424 2.14 0.91 14.35
CA ASN A 424 1.61 2.06 13.60
C ASN A 424 1.27 3.16 14.61
N LEU A 425 1.67 4.39 14.31
CA LEU A 425 1.35 5.59 15.07
C LEU A 425 0.67 6.57 14.15
N GLN A 426 -0.45 7.13 14.59
CA GLN A 426 -1.17 8.18 13.89
C GLN A 426 -1.42 9.33 14.86
N THR A 427 -1.00 10.53 14.48
CA THR A 427 -1.30 11.78 15.18
C THR A 427 -2.01 12.72 14.22
N TYR A 428 -2.82 13.59 14.75
CA TYR A 428 -3.70 14.45 13.97
C TYR A 428 -3.53 15.91 14.31
N LYS A 429 -3.84 16.78 13.35
CA LYS A 429 -4.07 18.20 13.53
C LYS A 429 -5.35 18.59 12.84
N VAL A 430 -6.14 19.42 13.48
CA VAL A 430 -7.33 20.02 12.91
C VAL A 430 -7.08 21.52 12.82
N ASN A 431 -7.13 22.07 11.60
CA ASN A 431 -6.94 23.49 11.38
C ASN A 431 -8.20 24.12 10.81
N GLN A 432 -8.28 25.46 10.85
CA GLN A 432 -9.45 26.22 10.40
C GLN A 432 -10.73 25.75 11.11
N SER A 433 -10.62 25.49 12.41
CA SER A 433 -11.72 25.03 13.25
C SER A 433 -11.92 25.97 14.45
N HIS A 434 -12.88 25.67 15.27
CA HIS A 434 -13.10 26.37 16.53
C HIS A 434 -13.63 25.40 17.58
N ASN A 435 -13.48 25.78 18.86
CA ASN A 435 -14.19 25.18 19.98
C ASN A 435 -14.88 26.29 20.76
N ARG A 436 -16.19 26.26 20.82
CA ARG A 436 -17.00 27.33 21.40
C ARG A 436 -16.67 27.59 22.87
N ASN A 437 -16.30 26.56 23.62
CA ASN A 437 -15.99 26.69 25.05
C ASN A 437 -14.61 27.28 25.35
N VAL A 438 -13.70 27.20 24.39
CA VAL A 438 -12.41 27.91 24.46
C VAL A 438 -12.60 29.40 24.20
N VAL A 439 -13.59 29.76 23.39
CA VAL A 439 -13.97 31.15 23.08
C VAL A 439 -14.65 31.83 24.28
N TYR A 440 -15.47 31.07 24.99
CA TYR A 440 -16.21 31.53 26.14
C TYR A 440 -15.53 31.00 27.41
N SER A 441 -14.58 31.77 28.00
CA SER A 441 -13.95 31.36 29.24
C SER A 441 -15.01 31.13 30.33
N PRO A 442 -14.85 30.14 31.20
CA PRO A 442 -15.75 29.89 32.33
C PRO A 442 -15.99 31.11 33.23
N SER A 443 -15.08 32.10 33.22
CA SER A 443 -15.24 33.36 33.94
C SER A 443 -16.17 34.38 33.26
N THR A 444 -16.64 34.13 32.05
CA THR A 444 -17.42 35.06 31.25
C THR A 444 -18.84 34.58 30.95
N TRP A 445 -19.19 33.35 31.33
CA TRP A 445 -20.56 32.87 31.26
C TRP A 445 -21.07 32.50 32.67
N ILE A 446 -22.35 32.66 32.84
CA ILE A 446 -23.05 32.26 34.05
C ILE A 446 -24.04 31.18 33.65
N ASP A 447 -23.89 29.96 34.15
CA ASP A 447 -24.86 28.87 33.97
C ASP A 447 -26.15 29.23 34.70
N ALA A 448 -26.97 30.04 34.06
CA ALA A 448 -28.21 30.58 34.63
C ALA A 448 -29.29 29.52 34.78
N ASN A 449 -29.24 28.46 33.99
CA ASN A 449 -30.21 27.34 33.99
C ASN A 449 -29.69 26.12 34.72
N GLY A 450 -28.41 26.05 35.10
CA GLY A 450 -27.80 24.98 35.89
C GLY A 450 -27.58 23.68 35.10
N ASN A 451 -27.52 23.72 33.77
CA ASN A 451 -27.36 22.53 32.89
C ASN A 451 -25.91 22.14 32.65
N GLY A 452 -24.94 22.96 33.11
CA GLY A 452 -23.51 22.70 32.92
C GLY A 452 -23.00 22.93 31.51
N SER A 453 -23.78 23.55 30.64
CA SER A 453 -23.45 23.85 29.24
C SER A 453 -23.59 25.34 28.97
N VAL A 454 -22.84 25.89 28.03
CA VAL A 454 -22.98 27.28 27.60
C VAL A 454 -24.12 27.36 26.59
N ASP A 455 -25.20 28.06 26.97
CA ASP A 455 -26.32 28.34 26.07
C ASP A 455 -26.20 29.75 25.49
N ASP A 456 -26.83 30.00 24.34
CA ASP A 456 -26.76 31.28 23.63
C ASP A 456 -27.19 32.49 24.50
N VAL A 457 -28.13 32.26 25.43
CA VAL A 457 -28.63 33.27 26.36
C VAL A 457 -27.68 33.56 27.52
N GLU A 458 -26.66 32.76 27.71
CA GLU A 458 -25.68 32.85 28.80
C GLU A 458 -24.38 33.52 28.37
N ILE A 459 -24.25 33.80 27.06
CA ILE A 459 -23.09 34.51 26.51
C ILE A 459 -23.10 35.97 26.95
N THR A 460 -22.07 36.38 27.67
CA THR A 460 -21.93 37.75 28.17
C THR A 460 -21.17 38.64 27.18
N GLU A 461 -21.29 39.98 27.34
CA GLU A 461 -20.56 40.97 26.51
C GLU A 461 -19.03 40.79 26.54
N ASP A 462 -18.48 40.13 27.56
CA ASP A 462 -17.06 39.81 27.63
C ASP A 462 -16.61 38.71 26.69
N ALA A 463 -17.53 38.00 26.04
CA ALA A 463 -17.22 36.97 25.04
C ALA A 463 -16.36 37.54 23.90
N GLU A 464 -16.57 38.79 23.49
CA GLU A 464 -15.77 39.44 22.43
C GLU A 464 -14.28 39.56 22.80
N LYS A 465 -13.95 39.74 24.08
CA LYS A 465 -12.59 39.86 24.55
C LYS A 465 -11.77 38.58 24.34
N TYR A 466 -12.39 37.45 24.31
CA TYR A 466 -11.72 36.14 24.16
C TYR A 466 -11.65 35.65 22.71
N ARG A 467 -12.44 36.22 21.80
CA ARG A 467 -12.51 35.86 20.37
C ARG A 467 -11.14 36.01 19.71
N SER A 468 -10.46 37.12 19.89
CA SER A 468 -9.16 37.42 19.27
C SER A 468 -8.03 36.49 19.74
N ASN A 469 -8.24 35.79 20.87
CA ASN A 469 -7.25 34.88 21.45
C ASN A 469 -7.63 33.39 21.31
N SER A 470 -8.76 33.07 20.69
CA SER A 470 -9.18 31.70 20.50
C SER A 470 -8.36 31.04 19.39
N GLN A 471 -7.91 29.82 19.66
CA GLN A 471 -7.17 29.04 18.67
C GLN A 471 -8.11 28.51 17.60
N GLN A 472 -7.56 28.37 16.37
CA GLN A 472 -8.23 27.78 15.22
C GLN A 472 -7.53 26.49 14.77
N SER A 473 -6.47 26.09 15.46
CA SER A 473 -5.71 24.88 15.23
C SER A 473 -5.66 24.07 16.52
N PHE A 474 -5.95 22.77 16.43
CA PHE A 474 -6.10 21.87 17.57
C PHE A 474 -5.25 20.62 17.36
N ASP A 475 -4.70 20.10 18.47
CA ASP A 475 -4.07 18.78 18.55
C ASP A 475 -5.05 17.81 19.25
N PRO A 476 -5.82 17.01 18.50
CA PRO A 476 -6.75 16.04 19.09
C PRO A 476 -6.06 14.77 19.60
N GLY A 477 -4.72 14.70 19.58
CA GLY A 477 -3.95 13.53 19.97
C GLY A 477 -3.81 12.53 18.83
N GLY A 478 -4.05 11.25 19.12
CA GLY A 478 -3.88 10.22 18.12
C GLY A 478 -4.12 8.81 18.65
N THR A 479 -3.66 7.85 17.86
CA THR A 479 -3.75 6.42 18.18
C THR A 479 -2.46 5.71 17.83
N LYS A 480 -2.16 4.62 18.55
CA LYS A 480 -0.99 3.80 18.33
C LYS A 480 -1.36 2.33 18.45
N PHE A 481 -0.84 1.51 17.55
CA PHE A 481 -0.89 0.05 17.62
C PHE A 481 0.54 -0.50 17.64
N SER A 482 0.77 -1.57 18.38
CA SER A 482 2.01 -2.33 18.31
C SER A 482 1.76 -3.79 18.61
N HIS A 483 2.57 -4.67 17.98
CA HIS A 483 2.55 -6.10 18.24
C HIS A 483 3.96 -6.69 18.31
N ASN A 484 4.07 -7.82 19.01
CA ASN A 484 5.23 -8.68 18.99
C ASN A 484 4.77 -10.14 18.85
N LEU A 485 5.39 -10.88 17.96
CA LEU A 485 5.04 -12.26 17.66
C LEU A 485 6.29 -13.14 17.70
N GLY A 486 6.17 -14.32 18.31
CA GLY A 486 7.11 -15.42 18.18
C GLY A 486 6.42 -16.58 17.48
N ASN A 487 7.02 -17.10 16.41
CA ASN A 487 6.51 -18.24 15.64
C ASN A 487 7.52 -19.37 15.63
N ILE A 488 7.02 -20.60 15.73
CA ILE A 488 7.79 -21.83 15.46
C ILE A 488 6.92 -22.71 14.57
N ASP A 489 7.42 -23.07 13.40
CA ASP A 489 6.81 -23.99 12.46
C ASP A 489 7.75 -25.17 12.20
N ILE A 490 7.22 -26.40 12.31
CA ILE A 490 7.96 -27.64 12.11
C ILE A 490 7.22 -28.47 11.07
N SER A 491 7.90 -28.89 10.01
CA SER A 491 7.27 -29.68 8.96
C SER A 491 8.19 -30.78 8.43
N LYS A 492 7.56 -31.83 7.89
CA LYS A 492 8.27 -32.92 7.20
C LYS A 492 7.39 -33.51 6.09
N ILE A 493 8.02 -33.81 4.96
CA ILE A 493 7.41 -34.59 3.88
C ILE A 493 7.64 -36.06 4.21
N LEU A 494 6.55 -36.80 4.42
CA LEU A 494 6.60 -38.24 4.75
C LEU A 494 6.57 -39.12 3.49
N SER A 495 5.91 -38.63 2.44
CA SER A 495 5.84 -39.25 1.13
C SER A 495 5.35 -38.23 0.09
N ASP A 496 5.35 -38.59 -1.21
CA ASP A 496 4.85 -37.74 -2.28
C ASP A 496 3.38 -37.26 -2.07
N LYS A 497 2.62 -37.95 -1.22
CA LYS A 497 1.21 -37.67 -0.98
C LYS A 497 0.91 -37.20 0.45
N VAL A 498 1.86 -37.33 1.36
CA VAL A 498 1.63 -37.05 2.78
C VAL A 498 2.74 -36.17 3.33
N SER A 499 2.35 -35.07 3.92
CA SER A 499 3.23 -34.17 4.69
C SER A 499 2.58 -33.83 6.02
N ILE A 500 3.38 -33.56 7.02
CA ILE A 500 2.97 -33.11 8.35
C ILE A 500 3.55 -31.74 8.63
N GLY A 501 2.75 -30.84 9.23
CA GLY A 501 3.18 -29.54 9.71
C GLY A 501 2.52 -29.21 11.04
N ILE A 502 3.31 -28.74 11.98
CA ILE A 502 2.88 -28.29 13.31
C ILE A 502 3.48 -26.93 13.54
N GLY A 503 2.70 -25.97 14.05
CA GLY A 503 3.19 -24.64 14.36
C GLY A 503 2.59 -24.11 15.65
N ALA A 504 3.29 -23.15 16.25
CA ALA A 504 2.83 -22.37 17.39
C ALA A 504 3.16 -20.90 17.18
N GLU A 505 2.23 -20.04 17.56
CA GLU A 505 2.36 -18.59 17.58
C GLU A 505 2.07 -18.06 18.98
N PHE A 506 2.98 -17.21 19.47
CA PHE A 506 2.74 -16.38 20.64
C PHE A 506 2.69 -14.92 20.18
N ARG A 507 1.64 -14.21 20.58
CA ARG A 507 1.41 -12.83 20.13
C ARG A 507 1.00 -11.96 21.31
N THR A 508 1.55 -10.73 21.34
CA THR A 508 1.08 -9.65 22.20
C THR A 508 0.71 -8.45 21.34
N GLU A 509 -0.37 -7.79 21.67
CA GLU A 509 -0.87 -6.60 20.98
C GLU A 509 -1.17 -5.51 21.99
N THR A 510 -0.85 -4.27 21.64
CA THR A 510 -1.19 -3.10 22.42
C THR A 510 -1.82 -2.05 21.51
N PHE A 511 -3.01 -1.59 21.85
CA PHE A 511 -3.64 -0.41 21.26
C PHE A 511 -3.60 0.71 22.28
N GLU A 512 -3.25 1.92 21.84
CA GLU A 512 -3.15 3.10 22.70
C GLU A 512 -3.92 4.26 22.09
N VAL A 513 -4.77 4.91 22.89
CA VAL A 513 -5.39 6.19 22.56
C VAL A 513 -4.57 7.27 23.23
N ILE A 514 -4.03 8.21 22.46
CA ILE A 514 -3.21 9.33 22.91
C ILE A 514 -4.15 10.50 23.17
N ALA A 515 -4.08 11.07 24.37
CA ALA A 515 -4.87 12.24 24.74
C ALA A 515 -4.54 13.44 23.86
N GLY A 516 -5.55 14.20 23.48
CA GLY A 516 -5.39 15.49 22.85
C GLY A 516 -5.08 16.61 23.84
N GLU A 517 -4.83 17.81 23.32
CA GLU A 517 -4.76 19.01 24.15
C GLU A 517 -6.15 19.37 24.71
N LEU A 518 -6.19 20.09 25.83
CA LEU A 518 -7.43 20.48 26.54
C LEU A 518 -8.45 21.13 25.60
N ALA A 519 -8.02 22.07 24.79
CA ALA A 519 -8.87 22.82 23.87
C ALA A 519 -9.52 21.91 22.79
N SER A 520 -8.92 20.76 22.50
CA SER A 520 -9.45 19.82 21.48
C SER A 520 -10.64 18.99 21.97
N TYR A 521 -10.83 18.83 23.29
CA TYR A 521 -11.90 17.98 23.84
C TYR A 521 -12.80 18.68 24.87
N GLU A 522 -12.38 19.82 25.43
CA GLU A 522 -13.18 20.55 26.40
C GLU A 522 -14.51 21.01 25.80
N GLY A 523 -15.60 20.83 26.52
CA GLY A 523 -16.93 21.34 26.18
C GLY A 523 -17.51 20.83 24.87
N GLY A 524 -17.20 19.60 24.48
CA GLY A 524 -17.67 18.98 23.24
C GLY A 524 -16.65 19.02 22.11
N GLY A 525 -15.51 19.64 22.33
CA GLY A 525 -14.33 19.54 21.49
C GLY A 525 -14.27 20.51 20.30
N ALA A 526 -13.18 20.40 19.54
CA ALA A 526 -13.01 21.10 18.28
C ALA A 526 -14.10 20.67 17.29
N ASP A 527 -14.68 21.62 16.58
CA ASP A 527 -15.70 21.32 15.57
C ASP A 527 -15.09 20.42 14.51
N SER A 528 -15.82 19.37 14.13
CA SER A 528 -15.46 18.31 13.24
C SER A 528 -14.72 17.11 13.87
N PHE A 529 -13.72 17.29 14.72
CA PHE A 529 -12.97 16.18 15.34
C PHE A 529 -12.49 16.55 16.74
N ALA A 530 -13.16 16.01 17.75
CA ALA A 530 -12.78 16.20 19.15
C ALA A 530 -11.68 15.22 19.56
N GLY A 531 -10.72 15.71 20.32
CA GLY A 531 -9.66 14.90 20.91
C GLY A 531 -10.16 13.98 22.02
N ALA A 532 -9.39 12.95 22.35
CA ALA A 532 -9.63 12.14 23.53
C ALA A 532 -9.16 12.87 24.78
N SER A 533 -10.00 12.89 25.82
CA SER A 533 -9.57 13.39 27.14
C SER A 533 -8.59 12.40 27.81
N PRO A 534 -7.81 12.82 28.83
CA PRO A 534 -6.95 11.92 29.60
C PRO A 534 -7.71 10.75 30.23
N GLN A 535 -8.98 10.91 30.54
CA GLN A 535 -9.85 9.85 31.11
C GLN A 535 -10.25 8.82 30.05
N ASN A 536 -10.32 9.24 28.79
CA ASN A 536 -10.70 8.38 27.65
C ASN A 536 -9.48 7.93 26.83
N SER A 537 -8.27 8.19 27.32
CA SER A 537 -7.01 7.77 26.73
C SER A 537 -6.37 6.63 27.53
N GLY A 538 -5.37 5.98 26.96
CA GLY A 538 -4.61 4.93 27.64
C GLY A 538 -4.29 3.74 26.77
N LYS A 539 -3.73 2.69 27.39
CA LYS A 539 -3.26 1.48 26.74
C LYS A 539 -4.18 0.30 27.00
N PHE A 540 -4.47 -0.44 25.94
CA PHE A 540 -5.25 -1.66 25.94
C PHE A 540 -4.35 -2.79 25.41
N ASN A 541 -4.12 -3.81 26.25
CA ASN A 541 -3.24 -4.95 25.91
C ASN A 541 -4.06 -6.22 25.66
N ARG A 542 -3.59 -7.05 24.71
CA ARG A 542 -4.12 -8.37 24.40
C ARG A 542 -3.00 -9.40 24.32
#